data_7b08388581594b4da1cd361a84e123e3
#
_entry.id   7b08388581594b4da1cd361a84e123e3
#
_cell.length_a   1.000
_cell.length_b   1.000
_cell.length_c   1.000
_cell.angle_alpha   90.00
_cell.angle_beta   90.00
_cell.angle_gamma   90.00
#
_symmetry.space_group_name_H-M   'P 1'
#
loop_
_entity.id
_entity.type
_entity.pdbx_description
1 polymer ?
#
loop_
_entity_poly.entity_id
_entity_poly.type
_entity_poly.pdbx_seq_one_letter_code
_entity_poly.pdbx_strand_id
1 'polypeptide(L)'
;MLLMAFLAMTGLTACSDDNEPKDLVKEIRMQVSAETGVMYAWPDDKKEYPIECMLVESEDFPGETLHLGFNEIEGFTYERGHEYYLSVKRTILANPPADASDRRYSLILILQDRLVKEPEVPVDKEIKSEEDIEYNDLCPSI
;
A
#
# COMPACT_ATOMS: atom_id res chain seq x y z
N MET A 1 -66.13 21.21 39.07
CA MET A 1 -66.05 20.75 37.64
C MET A 1 -64.69 21.10 37.12
N LEU A 2 -63.79 20.14 37.10
CA LEU A 2 -62.42 20.38 36.68
C LEU A 2 -62.23 19.76 35.29
N LEU A 3 -62.06 20.60 34.31
CA LEU A 3 -61.85 20.21 32.90
C LEU A 3 -60.36 19.97 32.68
N MET A 4 -59.91 18.70 32.63
CA MET A 4 -58.55 18.36 32.26
C MET A 4 -58.44 18.34 30.74
N ALA A 5 -57.71 19.30 30.22
CA ALA A 5 -57.29 19.33 28.81
C ALA A 5 -56.06 18.44 28.63
N PHE A 6 -56.24 17.30 27.97
CA PHE A 6 -55.16 16.44 27.53
C PHE A 6 -54.52 17.03 26.26
N LEU A 7 -53.30 17.55 26.40
CA LEU A 7 -52.51 18.01 25.29
C LEU A 7 -51.76 16.78 24.70
N ALA A 8 -52.27 16.25 23.60
CA ALA A 8 -51.59 15.19 22.85
C ALA A 8 -50.40 15.79 22.12
N MET A 9 -49.18 15.53 22.63
CA MET A 9 -47.96 15.75 21.89
C MET A 9 -47.80 14.65 20.81
N THR A 10 -48.11 14.97 19.58
CA THR A 10 -47.75 14.16 18.40
C THR A 10 -46.26 14.30 18.17
N GLY A 11 -45.47 13.34 18.63
CA GLY A 11 -44.07 13.21 18.29
C GLY A 11 -43.94 12.92 16.78
N LEU A 12 -43.38 13.88 16.06
CA LEU A 12 -42.89 13.66 14.70
C LEU A 12 -41.66 12.74 14.82
N THR A 13 -41.82 11.43 14.62
CA THR A 13 -40.72 10.54 14.34
C THR A 13 -40.23 10.89 12.93
N ALA A 14 -39.16 11.68 12.84
CA ALA A 14 -38.41 11.81 11.63
C ALA A 14 -37.80 10.46 11.33
N CYS A 15 -38.39 9.74 10.37
CA CYS A 15 -37.74 8.63 9.71
C CYS A 15 -36.53 9.20 8.98
N SER A 16 -35.34 9.03 9.55
CA SER A 16 -34.12 9.13 8.80
C SER A 16 -34.12 8.02 7.77
N ASP A 17 -34.23 8.37 6.51
CA ASP A 17 -34.09 7.46 5.40
C ASP A 17 -32.61 7.05 5.35
N ASP A 18 -32.23 5.98 6.11
CA ASP A 18 -30.89 5.43 6.19
C ASP A 18 -30.52 4.59 4.96
N ASN A 19 -31.02 4.98 3.78
CA ASN A 19 -30.76 4.34 2.49
C ASN A 19 -29.55 4.92 1.76
N GLU A 20 -28.72 5.73 2.40
CA GLU A 20 -27.44 6.11 1.81
C GLU A 20 -26.50 4.90 1.78
N PRO A 21 -25.87 4.62 0.62
CA PRO A 21 -24.90 3.56 0.52
C PRO A 21 -23.74 3.85 1.49
N LYS A 22 -23.42 2.87 2.34
CA LYS A 22 -22.37 2.99 3.35
C LYS A 22 -21.14 2.21 2.93
N ASP A 23 -19.98 2.75 3.24
CA ASP A 23 -18.71 2.06 3.03
C ASP A 23 -18.68 0.72 3.79
N LEU A 24 -18.15 -0.32 3.14
CA LEU A 24 -17.97 -1.62 3.77
C LEU A 24 -16.56 -1.72 4.33
N VAL A 25 -16.46 -1.83 5.65
CA VAL A 25 -15.19 -1.94 6.37
C VAL A 25 -15.01 -3.34 6.91
N LYS A 26 -13.84 -3.94 6.66
CA LYS A 26 -13.47 -5.26 7.17
C LYS A 26 -11.98 -5.29 7.51
N GLU A 27 -11.62 -5.97 8.60
CA GLU A 27 -10.25 -6.37 8.86
C GLU A 27 -9.92 -7.64 8.08
N ILE A 28 -8.81 -7.63 7.37
CA ILE A 28 -8.32 -8.75 6.56
C ILE A 28 -6.84 -8.99 6.81
N ARG A 29 -6.37 -10.18 6.44
CA ARG A 29 -4.96 -10.53 6.45
C ARG A 29 -4.38 -10.39 5.06
N MET A 30 -3.17 -9.86 5.00
CA MET A 30 -2.38 -9.74 3.79
C MET A 30 -0.97 -10.27 4.01
N GLN A 31 -0.47 -11.01 3.04
CA GLN A 31 0.93 -11.38 2.96
C GLN A 31 1.59 -10.58 1.85
N VAL A 32 2.65 -9.85 2.17
CA VAL A 32 3.43 -9.06 1.22
C VAL A 32 4.72 -9.80 0.92
N SER A 33 4.99 -10.07 -0.34
CA SER A 33 6.17 -10.80 -0.78
C SER A 33 7.45 -9.98 -0.59
N ALA A 34 8.56 -10.68 -0.34
CA ALA A 34 9.90 -10.09 -0.36
C ALA A 34 10.35 -9.68 -1.77
N GLU A 35 9.70 -10.21 -2.80
CA GLU A 35 9.94 -9.86 -4.19
C GLU A 35 8.92 -8.83 -4.67
N THR A 36 9.38 -7.95 -5.55
CA THR A 36 8.52 -6.96 -6.20
C THR A 36 8.09 -7.44 -7.58
N GLY A 37 6.97 -6.92 -8.03
CA GLY A 37 6.44 -7.13 -9.38
C GLY A 37 6.41 -5.84 -10.18
N VAL A 38 5.77 -5.91 -11.32
CA VAL A 38 5.56 -4.78 -12.21
C VAL A 38 4.09 -4.64 -12.52
N MET A 39 3.58 -3.45 -12.48
CA MET A 39 2.26 -3.07 -12.95
C MET A 39 2.34 -1.96 -13.98
N TYR A 40 1.26 -1.70 -14.69
CA TYR A 40 1.17 -0.64 -15.69
C TYR A 40 0.01 0.28 -15.34
N ALA A 41 0.26 1.60 -15.42
CA ALA A 41 -0.80 2.57 -15.21
C ALA A 41 -1.83 2.50 -16.35
N TRP A 42 -3.12 2.59 -16.00
CA TRP A 42 -4.15 2.77 -17.01
C TRP A 42 -4.10 4.21 -17.57
N PRO A 43 -4.15 4.48 -18.89
CA PRO A 43 -4.40 3.56 -20.01
C PRO A 43 -3.14 3.16 -20.82
N ASP A 44 -2.11 2.63 -20.16
CA ASP A 44 -0.88 2.19 -20.89
C ASP A 44 -1.11 0.85 -21.60
N ASP A 45 -1.86 0.89 -22.71
CA ASP A 45 -2.18 -0.30 -23.52
C ASP A 45 -0.93 -0.95 -24.14
N LYS A 46 0.16 -0.19 -24.27
CA LYS A 46 1.41 -0.65 -24.87
C LYS A 46 2.38 -1.21 -23.86
N LYS A 47 2.10 -1.05 -22.57
CA LYS A 47 2.98 -1.46 -21.47
C LYS A 47 4.39 -0.87 -21.58
N GLU A 48 4.48 0.40 -21.99
CA GLU A 48 5.74 1.10 -22.19
C GLU A 48 6.35 1.62 -20.89
N TYR A 49 5.51 1.86 -19.87
CA TYR A 49 5.93 2.46 -18.60
C TYR A 49 5.66 1.52 -17.42
N PRO A 50 6.56 0.55 -17.17
CA PRO A 50 6.42 -0.35 -16.03
C PRO A 50 6.61 0.40 -14.73
N ILE A 51 5.71 0.16 -13.77
CA ILE A 51 5.79 0.69 -12.41
C ILE A 51 6.05 -0.49 -11.48
N GLU A 52 7.09 -0.39 -10.68
CA GLU A 52 7.36 -1.40 -9.66
C GLU A 52 6.32 -1.38 -8.56
N CYS A 53 5.93 -2.55 -8.09
CA CYS A 53 4.86 -2.71 -7.13
C CYS A 53 5.13 -3.86 -6.15
N MET A 54 4.40 -3.85 -5.04
CA MET A 54 4.34 -4.97 -4.11
C MET A 54 3.49 -6.10 -4.69
N LEU A 55 3.93 -7.34 -4.47
CA LEU A 55 3.14 -8.55 -4.70
C LEU A 55 2.47 -8.94 -3.39
N VAL A 56 1.15 -8.93 -3.37
CA VAL A 56 0.35 -9.11 -2.15
C VAL A 56 -0.67 -10.22 -2.34
N GLU A 57 -0.71 -11.16 -1.42
CA GLU A 57 -1.80 -12.12 -1.31
C GLU A 57 -2.76 -11.67 -0.21
N SER A 58 -4.06 -11.73 -0.49
CA SER A 58 -5.10 -11.28 0.42
C SER A 58 -6.05 -12.41 0.77
N GLU A 59 -6.49 -12.43 2.03
CA GLU A 59 -7.52 -13.36 2.51
C GLU A 59 -8.83 -13.28 1.70
N ASP A 60 -9.15 -12.10 1.15
CA ASP A 60 -10.35 -11.92 0.33
C ASP A 60 -10.24 -12.56 -1.07
N PHE A 61 -9.03 -12.77 -1.56
CA PHE A 61 -8.74 -13.32 -2.88
C PHE A 61 -7.68 -14.43 -2.78
N PRO A 62 -8.03 -15.56 -2.16
CA PRO A 62 -7.07 -16.65 -1.97
C PRO A 62 -6.60 -17.21 -3.31
N GLY A 63 -5.29 -17.29 -3.49
CA GLY A 63 -4.66 -17.78 -4.71
C GLY A 63 -4.50 -16.72 -5.81
N GLU A 64 -4.90 -15.48 -5.57
CA GLU A 64 -4.65 -14.35 -6.47
C GLU A 64 -3.57 -13.44 -5.90
N THR A 65 -2.62 -13.04 -6.74
CA THR A 65 -1.60 -12.05 -6.40
C THR A 65 -2.07 -10.67 -6.83
N LEU A 66 -2.24 -9.79 -5.87
CA LEU A 66 -2.55 -8.39 -6.11
C LEU A 66 -1.26 -7.61 -6.35
N HIS A 67 -1.27 -6.69 -7.31
CA HIS A 67 -0.20 -5.75 -7.57
C HIS A 67 -0.57 -4.40 -6.96
N LEU A 68 0.06 -4.06 -5.84
CA LEU A 68 -0.21 -2.81 -5.12
C LEU A 68 1.00 -1.90 -5.16
N GLY A 69 0.77 -0.63 -5.44
CA GLY A 69 1.81 0.40 -5.32
C GLY A 69 2.31 0.52 -3.87
N PHE A 70 3.54 0.99 -3.68
CA PHE A 70 4.17 1.06 -2.35
C PHE A 70 3.42 1.96 -1.35
N ASN A 71 2.55 2.85 -1.84
CA ASN A 71 1.76 3.77 -1.01
C ASN A 71 0.28 3.37 -0.89
N GLU A 72 -0.14 2.24 -1.43
CA GLU A 72 -1.55 1.84 -1.43
C GLU A 72 -2.04 1.26 -0.11
N ILE A 73 -1.13 0.86 0.77
CA ILE A 73 -1.46 0.48 2.15
C ILE A 73 -1.04 1.65 3.05
N GLU A 74 -2.01 2.46 3.46
CA GLU A 74 -1.79 3.61 4.33
C GLU A 74 -1.15 3.19 5.66
N GLY A 75 -0.10 3.89 6.07
CA GLY A 75 0.63 3.60 7.32
C GLY A 75 1.61 2.44 7.24
N PHE A 76 1.78 1.82 6.07
CA PHE A 76 2.76 0.76 5.83
C PHE A 76 3.93 1.27 4.97
N THR A 77 5.15 0.88 5.33
CA THR A 77 6.35 1.13 4.54
C THR A 77 6.99 -0.20 4.18
N TYR A 78 7.11 -0.46 2.89
CA TYR A 78 7.72 -1.68 2.36
C TYR A 78 9.24 -1.55 2.32
N GLU A 79 9.95 -2.57 2.80
CA GLU A 79 11.39 -2.72 2.64
C GLU A 79 11.69 -3.90 1.73
N ARG A 80 12.59 -3.69 0.75
CA ARG A 80 12.96 -4.75 -0.21
C ARG A 80 13.61 -5.92 0.49
N GLY A 81 13.26 -7.12 0.07
CA GLY A 81 13.80 -8.35 0.65
C GLY A 81 13.08 -8.80 1.92
N HIS A 82 12.16 -8.02 2.44
CA HIS A 82 11.33 -8.39 3.58
C HIS A 82 9.99 -8.97 3.14
N GLU A 83 9.58 -10.04 3.76
CA GLU A 83 8.25 -10.62 3.69
C GLU A 83 7.45 -10.20 4.92
N TYR A 84 6.24 -9.71 4.69
CA TYR A 84 5.38 -9.23 5.76
C TYR A 84 4.09 -10.03 5.84
N TYR A 85 3.60 -10.22 7.06
CA TYR A 85 2.24 -10.64 7.32
C TYR A 85 1.53 -9.53 8.09
N LEU A 86 0.47 -8.97 7.48
CA LEU A 86 -0.19 -7.75 7.94
C LEU A 86 -1.63 -8.03 8.36
N SER A 87 -2.10 -7.32 9.40
CA SER A 87 -3.51 -7.05 9.62
C SER A 87 -3.83 -5.68 9.05
N VAL A 88 -4.81 -5.63 8.17
CA VAL A 88 -5.16 -4.45 7.38
C VAL A 88 -6.65 -4.19 7.45
N LYS A 89 -7.01 -2.94 7.63
CA LYS A 89 -8.38 -2.46 7.45
C LYS A 89 -8.63 -2.22 5.96
N ARG A 90 -9.51 -3.01 5.35
CA ARG A 90 -10.01 -2.78 4.02
C ARG A 90 -11.32 -1.99 4.08
N THR A 91 -11.40 -0.92 3.32
CA THR A 91 -12.63 -0.14 3.13
C THR A 91 -13.04 -0.22 1.66
N ILE A 92 -14.24 -0.69 1.37
CA ILE A 92 -14.86 -0.58 0.05
C ILE A 92 -15.77 0.63 0.08
N LEU A 93 -15.44 1.62 -0.77
CA LEU A 93 -16.17 2.88 -0.86
C LEU A 93 -17.52 2.65 -1.55
N ALA A 94 -18.58 3.16 -0.95
CA ALA A 94 -19.93 3.11 -1.52
C ALA A 94 -20.04 4.02 -2.75
N ASN A 95 -19.31 5.14 -2.74
CA ASN A 95 -19.25 6.10 -3.83
C ASN A 95 -17.79 6.39 -4.20
N PRO A 96 -17.12 5.47 -4.93
CA PRO A 96 -15.74 5.69 -5.32
C PRO A 96 -15.61 6.83 -6.32
N PRO A 97 -14.50 7.58 -6.32
CA PRO A 97 -14.18 8.52 -7.40
C PRO A 97 -14.09 7.80 -8.74
N ALA A 98 -14.46 8.48 -9.84
CA ALA A 98 -14.54 7.87 -11.18
C ALA A 98 -13.19 7.29 -11.66
N ASP A 99 -12.08 7.87 -11.23
CA ASP A 99 -10.72 7.54 -11.69
C ASP A 99 -9.87 6.85 -10.61
N ALA A 100 -10.49 6.32 -9.56
CA ALA A 100 -9.77 5.68 -8.46
C ALA A 100 -10.37 4.33 -8.08
N SER A 101 -9.56 3.49 -7.42
CA SER A 101 -10.03 2.23 -6.86
C SER A 101 -11.15 2.46 -5.85
N ASP A 102 -12.12 1.56 -5.85
CA ASP A 102 -13.18 1.48 -4.83
C ASP A 102 -12.65 0.98 -3.47
N ARG A 103 -11.41 0.50 -3.42
CA ARG A 103 -10.80 -0.11 -2.25
C ARG A 103 -9.70 0.74 -1.68
N ARG A 104 -9.68 0.84 -0.34
CA ARG A 104 -8.61 1.46 0.43
C ARG A 104 -8.12 0.49 1.49
N TYR A 105 -6.81 0.51 1.70
CA TYR A 105 -6.16 -0.33 2.69
C TYR A 105 -5.43 0.55 3.70
N SER A 106 -5.60 0.30 4.99
CA SER A 106 -4.89 0.97 6.06
C SER A 106 -4.29 -0.07 7.00
N LEU A 107 -3.02 0.05 7.33
CA LEU A 107 -2.34 -0.86 8.24
C LEU A 107 -2.97 -0.77 9.64
N ILE A 108 -3.29 -1.92 10.23
CA ILE A 108 -3.65 -2.02 11.65
C ILE A 108 -2.43 -2.47 12.44
N LEU A 109 -1.77 -3.56 12.00
CA LEU A 109 -0.65 -4.16 12.70
C LEU A 109 0.22 -4.97 11.75
N ILE A 110 1.53 -4.89 11.93
CA ILE A 110 2.48 -5.84 11.35
C ILE A 110 2.54 -7.06 12.26
N LEU A 111 2.05 -8.19 11.78
CA LEU A 111 2.02 -9.45 12.53
C LEU A 111 3.35 -10.18 12.44
N GLN A 112 4.01 -10.07 11.29
CA GLN A 112 5.32 -10.64 11.03
C GLN A 112 6.06 -9.75 10.03
N ASP A 113 7.36 -9.57 10.29
CA ASP A 113 8.34 -8.96 9.41
C ASP A 113 9.56 -9.88 9.40
N ARG A 114 9.94 -10.35 8.21
CA ARG A 114 11.04 -11.29 8.05
C ARG A 114 11.90 -10.94 6.85
N LEU A 115 13.17 -10.69 7.07
CA LEU A 115 14.15 -10.58 6.00
C LEU A 115 14.33 -11.96 5.34
N VAL A 116 13.98 -12.07 4.08
CA VAL A 116 14.07 -13.31 3.28
C VAL A 116 15.21 -13.23 2.28
N LYS A 117 15.38 -12.07 1.67
CA LYS A 117 16.40 -11.81 0.65
C LYS A 117 17.14 -10.53 1.03
N GLU A 118 18.45 -10.62 1.12
CA GLU A 118 19.27 -9.41 1.29
C GLU A 118 19.09 -8.53 0.05
N PRO A 119 18.79 -7.22 0.21
CA PRO A 119 18.63 -6.34 -0.93
C PRO A 119 19.92 -6.34 -1.74
N GLU A 120 19.83 -6.68 -3.03
CA GLU A 120 20.96 -6.56 -3.94
C GLU A 120 21.30 -5.07 -4.01
N VAL A 121 22.37 -4.70 -3.33
CA VAL A 121 22.97 -3.38 -3.51
C VAL A 121 23.45 -3.35 -4.96
N PRO A 122 22.94 -2.46 -5.82
CA PRO A 122 23.53 -2.30 -7.14
C PRO A 122 25.00 -1.98 -6.93
N VAL A 123 25.85 -2.91 -7.33
CA VAL A 123 27.28 -2.66 -7.39
C VAL A 123 27.46 -1.64 -8.52
N ASP A 124 27.39 -0.37 -8.15
CA ASP A 124 27.81 0.70 -9.05
C ASP A 124 29.23 0.36 -9.49
N LYS A 125 29.29 0.01 -10.78
CA LYS A 125 30.48 -0.01 -11.63
C LYS A 125 31.78 0.28 -10.91
N GLU A 126 32.61 -0.77 -10.86
CA GLU A 126 34.06 -0.69 -10.78
C GLU A 126 34.58 0.72 -10.47
N ILE A 127 34.88 0.95 -9.21
CA ILE A 127 35.96 1.86 -8.87
C ILE A 127 37.16 1.23 -9.54
N LYS A 128 37.53 1.75 -10.73
CA LYS A 128 38.85 1.47 -11.30
C LYS A 128 39.83 1.73 -10.19
N SER A 129 40.45 0.67 -9.73
CA SER A 129 41.61 0.72 -8.86
C SER A 129 42.57 1.71 -9.49
N GLU A 130 42.83 2.79 -8.77
CA GLU A 130 43.97 3.66 -9.00
C GLU A 130 45.25 2.87 -8.66
N GLU A 131 45.58 1.94 -9.53
CA GLU A 131 46.91 1.34 -9.64
C GLU A 131 47.48 1.71 -11.00
N ASP A 132 47.83 2.98 -11.17
CA ASP A 132 48.77 3.47 -12.19
C ASP A 132 49.15 4.88 -11.82
N ILE A 133 49.60 5.12 -10.60
CA ILE A 133 50.46 6.23 -10.30
C ILE A 133 51.87 5.69 -10.41
N GLU A 134 52.36 5.77 -11.66
CA GLU A 134 53.74 5.59 -11.98
C GLU A 134 54.58 6.61 -11.23
N TYR A 135 55.23 6.18 -10.17
CA TYR A 135 56.18 6.94 -9.37
C TYR A 135 57.52 6.95 -10.11
N ASN A 136 57.60 7.75 -11.13
CA ASN A 136 58.86 8.04 -11.82
C ASN A 136 59.10 9.54 -11.82
N ASP A 137 60.30 9.86 -11.37
CA ASP A 137 60.99 11.11 -11.54
C ASP A 137 60.68 12.26 -10.60
N LEU A 138 61.34 12.22 -9.46
CA LEU A 138 61.85 13.44 -8.83
C LEU A 138 63.05 13.11 -7.91
N CYS A 139 64.19 12.83 -8.50
CA CYS A 139 65.49 13.08 -7.89
C CYS A 139 66.31 13.98 -8.84
N PRO A 140 66.43 15.26 -8.61
CA PRO A 140 67.48 16.01 -9.25
C PRO A 140 68.77 15.81 -8.47
N SER A 141 69.74 15.22 -9.13
CA SER A 141 71.13 15.12 -8.69
C SER A 141 71.74 16.52 -8.58
N ILE A 142 72.45 16.75 -7.50
CA ILE A 142 73.52 17.75 -7.39
C ILE A 142 74.80 16.99 -7.29
#